data_4fed8920c6d6c47c8445afea6c96a10d
#
_entry.id   4fed8920c6d6c47c8445afea6c96a10d
#
_cell.length_a   1.000
_cell.length_b   1.000
_cell.length_c   1.000
_cell.angle_alpha   90.00
_cell.angle_beta   90.00
_cell.angle_gamma   90.00
#
_symmetry.space_group_name_H-M   'P 1'
#
loop_
_entity.id
_entity.type
_entity.pdbx_description
1 polymer ?
#
loop_
_entity_poly.entity_id
_entity_poly.type
_entity_poly.pdbx_seq_one_letter_code
_entity_poly.pdbx_strand_id
1 'polypeptide(L)'
;MSGVGIAEKIQEMMKSVLGDCGLDFITMDYKELIRVLGEKGEKSFEQTLLILTTSSLSEEVKTPWLSMYDVLDGSGEQVLWDSLKTVINPEQFEVLKREFVKFFSMEGIVSRLQFLNPAVVVREVELILMRYEKYYALEMSGHVRLNLYMHIAFMFERLMIAQDGYEEEQRELSEQEKEFYRISRIVFAEAEKKYRIRLDEYELSMLYELFKRLIK
;
A
#
# COMPACT_ATOMS: atom_id res chain seq x y z
N MET A 1 14.93 -2.14 11.56
CA MET A 1 15.38 -0.84 11.00
C MET A 1 15.09 0.25 12.02
N SER A 2 15.98 1.23 12.18
CA SER A 2 15.71 2.38 13.06
C SER A 2 14.58 3.24 12.44
N GLY A 3 13.76 3.89 13.28
CA GLY A 3 12.67 4.74 12.81
C GLY A 3 13.11 5.88 11.88
N VAL A 4 14.35 6.36 12.01
CA VAL A 4 14.95 7.38 11.14
C VAL A 4 15.08 6.88 9.70
N GLY A 5 15.52 5.65 9.46
CA GLY A 5 15.68 5.12 8.10
C GLY A 5 14.35 4.98 7.33
N ILE A 6 13.23 4.74 8.02
CA ILE A 6 11.90 4.74 7.38
C ILE A 6 11.48 6.18 7.08
N ALA A 7 11.71 7.13 7.99
CA ALA A 7 11.37 8.53 7.79
C ALA A 7 12.12 9.15 6.59
N GLU A 8 13.41 8.84 6.43
CA GLU A 8 14.21 9.28 5.28
C GLU A 8 13.66 8.74 3.96
N LYS A 9 13.31 7.46 3.90
CA LYS A 9 12.71 6.86 2.70
C LYS A 9 11.34 7.45 2.36
N ILE A 10 10.50 7.72 3.39
CA ILE A 10 9.21 8.40 3.19
C ILE A 10 9.45 9.80 2.65
N GLN A 11 10.41 10.53 3.18
CA GLN A 11 10.80 11.85 2.68
C GLN A 11 11.21 11.79 1.20
N GLU A 12 12.04 10.82 0.81
CA GLU A 12 12.45 10.64 -0.58
C GLU A 12 11.26 10.34 -1.49
N MET A 13 10.37 9.46 -1.06
CA MET A 13 9.14 9.14 -1.79
C MET A 13 8.25 10.38 -1.94
N MET A 14 8.02 11.13 -0.86
CA MET A 14 7.22 12.36 -0.91
C MET A 14 7.85 13.41 -1.83
N LYS A 15 9.16 13.64 -1.77
CA LYS A 15 9.86 14.54 -2.68
C LYS A 15 9.73 14.13 -4.14
N SER A 16 9.78 12.82 -4.40
CA SER A 16 9.61 12.29 -5.77
C SER A 16 8.20 12.53 -6.32
N VAL A 17 7.17 12.40 -5.48
CA VAL A 17 5.77 12.59 -5.88
C VAL A 17 5.39 14.06 -5.99
N LEU A 18 5.80 14.85 -5.01
CA LEU A 18 5.37 16.25 -4.89
C LEU A 18 6.24 17.20 -5.71
N GLY A 19 7.45 16.79 -6.09
CA GLY A 19 8.40 17.64 -6.81
C GLY A 19 8.79 18.88 -6.01
N ASP A 20 9.04 19.98 -6.73
CA ASP A 20 9.35 21.28 -6.11
C ASP A 20 8.04 22.03 -5.78
N CYS A 21 7.39 21.61 -4.71
CA CYS A 21 6.14 22.21 -4.21
C CYS A 21 6.38 23.27 -3.12
N GLY A 22 7.64 23.66 -2.87
CA GLY A 22 8.00 24.65 -1.84
C GLY A 22 7.88 24.14 -0.40
N LEU A 23 7.82 22.81 -0.20
CA LEU A 23 7.80 22.20 1.14
C LEU A 23 9.20 21.78 1.57
N ASP A 24 9.53 22.15 2.80
CA ASP A 24 10.68 21.61 3.51
C ASP A 24 10.29 20.36 4.30
N PHE A 25 11.07 19.29 4.14
CA PHE A 25 10.87 18.03 4.84
C PHE A 25 11.93 17.86 5.91
N ILE A 26 11.49 17.68 7.15
CA ILE A 26 12.36 17.45 8.29
C ILE A 26 12.11 16.02 8.80
N THR A 27 13.17 15.24 8.91
CA THR A 27 13.10 13.89 9.52
C THR A 27 13.76 13.92 10.88
N MET A 28 13.13 13.29 11.86
CA MET A 28 13.66 13.11 13.18
C MET A 28 13.19 11.79 13.81
N ASP A 29 13.89 11.28 14.79
CA ASP A 29 13.37 10.15 15.53
C ASP A 29 12.24 10.55 16.50
N TYR A 30 11.48 9.55 16.96
CA TYR A 30 10.32 9.79 17.81
C TYR A 30 10.70 10.44 19.15
N LYS A 31 11.84 10.08 19.73
CA LYS A 31 12.31 10.66 21.00
C LYS A 31 12.66 12.14 20.83
N GLU A 32 13.31 12.46 19.71
CA GLU A 32 13.63 13.85 19.36
C GLU A 32 12.35 14.66 19.15
N LEU A 33 11.35 14.11 18.43
CA LEU A 33 10.06 14.76 18.25
C LEU A 33 9.39 15.10 19.58
N ILE A 34 9.30 14.12 20.50
CA ILE A 34 8.70 14.32 21.82
C ILE A 34 9.50 15.31 22.63
N ARG A 35 10.82 15.29 22.54
CA ARG A 35 11.68 16.26 23.22
C ARG A 35 11.43 17.69 22.73
N VAL A 36 11.37 17.89 21.42
CA VAL A 36 11.12 19.20 20.81
C VAL A 36 9.73 19.72 21.17
N LEU A 37 8.70 18.87 21.15
CA LEU A 37 7.34 19.21 21.58
C LEU A 37 7.30 19.62 23.07
N GLY A 38 8.04 18.93 23.94
CA GLY A 38 8.10 19.22 25.38
C GLY A 38 8.91 20.44 25.73
N GLU A 39 10.09 20.63 25.13
CA GLU A 39 11.03 21.72 25.52
C GLU A 39 10.68 23.07 24.88
N LYS A 40 10.35 23.06 23.59
CA LYS A 40 10.11 24.27 22.79
C LYS A 40 8.62 24.59 22.60
N GLY A 41 7.79 23.61 22.96
CA GLY A 41 6.35 23.69 22.76
C GLY A 41 5.97 23.73 21.26
N GLU A 42 4.69 23.97 21.01
CA GLU A 42 4.12 23.99 19.65
C GLU A 42 4.66 25.12 18.75
N LYS A 43 5.26 26.17 19.35
CA LYS A 43 5.85 27.30 18.60
C LYS A 43 6.91 26.84 17.58
N SER A 44 7.57 25.71 17.84
CA SER A 44 8.54 25.12 16.91
C SER A 44 7.89 24.55 15.65
N PHE A 45 6.59 24.36 15.66
CA PHE A 45 5.81 23.75 14.58
C PHE A 45 4.78 24.69 13.97
N GLU A 46 4.82 26.02 14.26
CA GLU A 46 3.86 27.01 13.74
C GLU A 46 3.78 27.04 12.20
N GLN A 47 4.88 26.68 11.52
CA GLN A 47 4.94 26.61 10.06
C GLN A 47 4.83 25.17 9.52
N THR A 48 4.61 24.20 10.40
CA THR A 48 4.51 22.79 10.01
C THR A 48 3.09 22.49 9.55
N LEU A 49 2.95 22.06 8.32
CA LEU A 49 1.65 21.70 7.74
C LEU A 49 1.13 20.37 8.30
N LEU A 50 2.02 19.41 8.52
CA LEU A 50 1.66 18.06 8.94
C LEU A 50 2.86 17.35 9.57
N ILE A 51 2.62 16.60 10.63
CA ILE A 51 3.56 15.65 11.22
C ILE A 51 3.12 14.24 10.83
N LEU A 52 3.98 13.51 10.13
CA LEU A 52 3.78 12.08 9.86
C LEU A 52 4.61 11.26 10.84
N THR A 53 3.99 10.33 11.54
CA THR A 53 4.64 9.53 12.58
C THR A 53 4.31 8.04 12.47
N THR A 54 5.19 7.18 12.97
CA THR A 54 4.93 5.73 13.10
C THR A 54 4.19 5.35 14.38
N SER A 55 4.00 6.34 15.29
CA SER A 55 3.34 6.14 16.59
C SER A 55 2.33 7.25 16.83
N SER A 56 1.31 6.98 17.61
CA SER A 56 0.33 8.00 17.99
C SER A 56 0.97 9.08 18.85
N LEU A 57 0.59 10.32 18.61
CA LEU A 57 0.94 11.48 19.47
C LEU A 57 -0.20 11.75 20.45
N SER A 58 0.10 12.60 21.46
CA SER A 58 -0.93 13.07 22.40
C SER A 58 -1.96 13.94 21.67
N GLU A 59 -3.22 13.89 22.11
CA GLU A 59 -4.30 14.78 21.66
C GLU A 59 -4.03 16.26 21.94
N GLU A 60 -3.08 16.56 22.84
CA GLU A 60 -2.66 17.92 23.16
C GLU A 60 -1.86 18.60 22.04
N VAL A 61 -1.35 17.84 21.07
CA VAL A 61 -0.60 18.36 19.92
C VAL A 61 -1.58 18.99 18.93
N LYS A 62 -1.52 20.30 18.75
CA LYS A 62 -2.43 21.08 17.87
C LYS A 62 -1.99 21.09 16.42
N THR A 63 -0.68 20.95 16.15
CA THR A 63 -0.18 20.77 14.78
C THR A 63 -0.82 19.53 14.19
N PRO A 64 -1.40 19.59 12.97
CA PRO A 64 -1.97 18.42 12.35
C PRO A 64 -0.96 17.26 12.30
N TRP A 65 -1.39 16.10 12.74
CA TRP A 65 -0.53 14.92 12.72
C TRP A 65 -1.32 13.68 12.31
N LEU A 66 -0.62 12.73 11.72
CA LEU A 66 -1.16 11.44 11.30
C LEU A 66 -0.17 10.34 11.62
N SER A 67 -0.67 9.23 12.11
CA SER A 67 0.10 8.00 12.08
C SER A 67 0.12 7.44 10.67
N MET A 68 1.14 6.68 10.35
CA MET A 68 1.20 5.99 9.05
C MET A 68 0.06 4.98 8.88
N TYR A 69 -0.50 4.47 9.97
CA TYR A 69 -1.67 3.59 9.94
C TYR A 69 -2.92 4.33 9.47
N ASP A 70 -3.14 5.58 9.93
CA ASP A 70 -4.27 6.41 9.52
C ASP A 70 -4.20 6.76 8.03
N VAL A 71 -2.98 6.90 7.48
CA VAL A 71 -2.79 7.10 6.04
C VAL A 71 -3.14 5.84 5.25
N LEU A 72 -2.75 4.67 5.76
CA LEU A 72 -2.95 3.40 5.06
C LEU A 72 -4.40 2.90 5.11
N ASP A 73 -5.09 3.05 6.23
CA ASP A 73 -6.48 2.62 6.38
C ASP A 73 -7.49 3.64 5.83
N GLY A 74 -7.01 4.84 5.51
CA GLY A 74 -7.81 5.93 4.94
C GLY A 74 -8.52 6.79 5.99
N SER A 75 -8.43 6.47 7.29
CA SER A 75 -9.04 7.29 8.35
C SER A 75 -8.47 8.70 8.43
N GLY A 76 -7.18 8.85 8.06
CA GLY A 76 -6.47 10.12 8.02
C GLY A 76 -6.57 10.89 6.70
N GLU A 77 -7.31 10.39 5.69
CA GLU A 77 -7.32 10.98 4.35
C GLU A 77 -7.73 12.45 4.34
N GLN A 78 -8.77 12.81 5.12
CA GLN A 78 -9.24 14.18 5.21
C GLN A 78 -8.20 15.11 5.83
N VAL A 79 -7.53 14.68 6.91
CA VAL A 79 -6.46 15.47 7.57
C VAL A 79 -5.27 15.64 6.62
N LEU A 80 -4.90 14.58 5.91
CA LEU A 80 -3.81 14.61 4.92
C LEU A 80 -4.13 15.60 3.80
N TRP A 81 -5.35 15.55 3.24
CA TRP A 81 -5.80 16.46 2.21
C TRP A 81 -5.82 17.91 2.70
N ASP A 82 -6.46 18.17 3.83
CA ASP A 82 -6.59 19.52 4.38
C ASP A 82 -5.23 20.16 4.67
N SER A 83 -4.24 19.36 5.06
CA SER A 83 -2.88 19.84 5.29
C SER A 83 -2.12 20.15 4.00
N LEU A 84 -2.41 19.47 2.90
CA LEU A 84 -1.62 19.56 1.67
C LEU A 84 -2.34 20.28 0.52
N LYS A 85 -3.65 20.49 0.55
CA LYS A 85 -4.46 21.06 -0.55
C LYS A 85 -4.03 22.45 -1.02
N THR A 86 -3.24 23.18 -0.22
CA THR A 86 -2.68 24.48 -0.62
C THR A 86 -1.42 24.36 -1.47
N VAL A 87 -0.77 23.21 -1.49
CA VAL A 87 0.52 22.96 -2.13
C VAL A 87 0.48 21.89 -3.22
N ILE A 88 -0.58 21.06 -3.23
CA ILE A 88 -0.78 20.02 -4.23
C ILE A 88 -2.21 20.05 -4.79
N ASN A 89 -2.37 19.55 -6.01
CA ASN A 89 -3.67 19.38 -6.64
C ASN A 89 -4.28 17.98 -6.34
N PRO A 90 -5.57 17.75 -6.63
CA PRO A 90 -6.22 16.46 -6.36
C PRO A 90 -5.57 15.27 -7.07
N GLU A 91 -5.04 15.46 -8.27
CA GLU A 91 -4.37 14.40 -9.02
C GLU A 91 -3.06 13.97 -8.34
N GLN A 92 -2.26 14.93 -7.90
CA GLN A 92 -1.04 14.67 -7.12
C GLN A 92 -1.38 13.99 -5.78
N PHE A 93 -2.50 14.35 -5.15
CA PHE A 93 -2.95 13.70 -3.94
C PHE A 93 -3.28 12.22 -4.14
N GLU A 94 -3.97 11.86 -5.22
CA GLU A 94 -4.24 10.47 -5.56
C GLU A 94 -2.95 9.67 -5.85
N VAL A 95 -1.98 10.31 -6.51
CA VAL A 95 -0.66 9.69 -6.72
C VAL A 95 0.03 9.47 -5.39
N LEU A 96 0.03 10.45 -4.49
CA LEU A 96 0.64 10.37 -3.17
C LEU A 96 0.07 9.21 -2.36
N LYS A 97 -1.25 9.06 -2.31
CA LYS A 97 -1.91 7.95 -1.61
C LYS A 97 -1.46 6.58 -2.14
N ARG A 98 -1.39 6.42 -3.46
CA ARG A 98 -0.91 5.18 -4.08
C ARG A 98 0.54 4.87 -3.73
N GLU A 99 1.40 5.87 -3.77
CA GLU A 99 2.82 5.68 -3.45
C GLU A 99 3.05 5.36 -1.97
N PHE A 100 2.25 5.90 -1.05
CA PHE A 100 2.27 5.46 0.35
C PHE A 100 1.95 3.97 0.49
N VAL A 101 0.85 3.51 -0.12
CA VAL A 101 0.45 2.10 -0.07
C VAL A 101 1.54 1.20 -0.66
N LYS A 102 2.09 1.58 -1.80
CA LYS A 102 3.16 0.86 -2.48
C LYS A 102 4.44 0.79 -1.64
N PHE A 103 4.83 1.91 -1.03
CA PHE A 103 5.99 1.99 -0.15
C PHE A 103 5.85 1.01 1.03
N PHE A 104 4.72 1.03 1.73
CA PHE A 104 4.51 0.14 2.88
C PHE A 104 4.32 -1.31 2.48
N SER A 105 3.73 -1.58 1.31
CA SER A 105 3.68 -2.92 0.74
C SER A 105 5.10 -3.45 0.48
N MET A 106 5.97 -2.62 -0.10
CA MET A 106 7.35 -2.98 -0.35
C MET A 106 8.10 -3.32 0.95
N GLU A 107 8.03 -2.48 1.97
CA GLU A 107 8.67 -2.73 3.27
C GLU A 107 8.16 -4.02 3.93
N GLY A 108 6.86 -4.30 3.85
CA GLY A 108 6.25 -5.54 4.34
C GLY A 108 6.70 -6.79 3.57
N ILE A 109 6.80 -6.66 2.25
CA ILE A 109 7.20 -7.75 1.35
C ILE A 109 8.69 -8.06 1.48
N VAL A 110 9.57 -7.03 1.50
CA VAL A 110 11.03 -7.20 1.63
C VAL A 110 11.40 -8.04 2.85
N SER A 111 10.67 -7.89 3.95
CA SER A 111 10.97 -8.61 5.19
C SER A 111 10.57 -10.10 5.17
N ARG A 112 9.78 -10.54 4.21
CA ARG A 112 9.15 -11.87 4.21
C ARG A 112 9.41 -12.71 2.97
N LEU A 113 9.64 -12.10 1.80
CA LEU A 113 10.02 -12.85 0.59
C LEU A 113 11.43 -13.39 0.73
N GLN A 114 11.61 -14.68 0.44
CA GLN A 114 12.88 -15.39 0.57
C GLN A 114 13.57 -15.60 -0.79
N PHE A 115 12.81 -15.79 -1.86
CA PHE A 115 13.32 -16.23 -3.16
C PHE A 115 13.13 -15.21 -4.27
N LEU A 116 12.19 -14.27 -4.13
CA LEU A 116 11.88 -13.30 -5.17
C LEU A 116 12.45 -11.92 -4.85
N ASN A 117 12.83 -11.19 -5.90
CA ASN A 117 13.17 -9.78 -5.78
C ASN A 117 11.90 -8.95 -5.48
N PRO A 118 11.78 -8.36 -4.28
CA PRO A 118 10.57 -7.64 -3.88
C PRO A 118 10.16 -6.52 -4.85
N ALA A 119 11.13 -5.76 -5.40
CA ALA A 119 10.84 -4.66 -6.33
C ALA A 119 10.19 -5.16 -7.63
N VAL A 120 10.62 -6.31 -8.11
CA VAL A 120 10.03 -6.94 -9.31
C VAL A 120 8.62 -7.43 -9.01
N VAL A 121 8.42 -8.08 -7.86
CA VAL A 121 7.11 -8.60 -7.45
C VAL A 121 6.10 -7.47 -7.26
N VAL A 122 6.46 -6.41 -6.53
CA VAL A 122 5.57 -5.25 -6.32
C VAL A 122 5.12 -4.64 -7.63
N ARG A 123 6.04 -4.50 -8.60
CA ARG A 123 5.69 -3.99 -9.93
C ARG A 123 4.70 -4.89 -10.67
N GLU A 124 4.85 -6.21 -10.60
CA GLU A 124 3.90 -7.14 -11.23
C GLU A 124 2.53 -7.09 -10.55
N VAL A 125 2.51 -7.05 -9.22
CA VAL A 125 1.28 -6.90 -8.45
C VAL A 125 0.55 -5.62 -8.82
N GLU A 126 1.28 -4.51 -8.97
CA GLU A 126 0.69 -3.23 -9.39
C GLU A 126 -0.02 -3.36 -10.76
N LEU A 127 0.63 -3.98 -11.74
CA LEU A 127 0.04 -4.23 -13.05
C LEU A 127 -1.22 -5.10 -12.98
N ILE A 128 -1.20 -6.12 -12.13
CA ILE A 128 -2.35 -7.00 -11.89
C ILE A 128 -3.51 -6.22 -11.28
N LEU A 129 -3.24 -5.43 -10.22
CA LEU A 129 -4.28 -4.63 -9.57
C LEU A 129 -4.88 -3.59 -10.51
N MET A 130 -4.05 -2.90 -11.31
CA MET A 130 -4.53 -1.96 -12.34
C MET A 130 -5.47 -2.63 -13.36
N ARG A 131 -5.21 -3.89 -13.74
CA ARG A 131 -6.09 -4.64 -14.64
C ARG A 131 -7.42 -4.98 -13.98
N TYR A 132 -7.43 -5.40 -12.70
CA TYR A 132 -8.65 -5.63 -11.95
C TYR A 132 -9.47 -4.35 -11.78
N GLU A 133 -8.83 -3.24 -11.39
CA GLU A 133 -9.48 -1.93 -11.26
C GLU A 133 -10.14 -1.50 -12.57
N LYS A 134 -9.41 -1.66 -13.68
CA LYS A 134 -9.96 -1.32 -15.01
C LYS A 134 -11.13 -2.22 -15.41
N TYR A 135 -11.04 -3.52 -15.14
CA TYR A 135 -12.09 -4.47 -15.56
C TYR A 135 -13.37 -4.30 -14.77
N TYR A 136 -13.26 -4.20 -13.45
CA TYR A 136 -14.40 -4.12 -12.55
C TYR A 136 -14.79 -2.67 -12.18
N ALA A 137 -14.12 -1.66 -12.72
CA ALA A 137 -14.29 -0.25 -12.35
C ALA A 137 -14.18 -0.03 -10.82
N LEU A 138 -13.16 -0.63 -10.19
CA LEU A 138 -13.00 -0.61 -8.73
C LEU A 138 -12.28 0.65 -8.24
N GLU A 139 -12.77 1.17 -7.13
CA GLU A 139 -12.04 2.11 -6.28
C GLU A 139 -11.61 1.37 -5.01
N MET A 140 -10.30 1.18 -4.84
CA MET A 140 -9.75 0.46 -3.70
C MET A 140 -9.20 1.44 -2.66
N SER A 141 -9.62 1.29 -1.39
CA SER A 141 -8.95 2.00 -0.29
C SER A 141 -7.50 1.54 -0.13
N GLY A 142 -6.67 2.38 0.50
CA GLY A 142 -5.27 2.06 0.74
C GLY A 142 -5.08 0.73 1.49
N HIS A 143 -5.91 0.46 2.50
CA HIS A 143 -5.87 -0.78 3.27
C HIS A 143 -6.19 -2.03 2.42
N VAL A 144 -7.24 -1.97 1.60
CA VAL A 144 -7.60 -3.06 0.69
C VAL A 144 -6.46 -3.32 -0.30
N ARG A 145 -5.92 -2.27 -0.88
CA ARG A 145 -4.80 -2.35 -1.82
C ARG A 145 -3.56 -2.96 -1.15
N LEU A 146 -3.21 -2.54 0.07
CA LEU A 146 -2.10 -3.10 0.84
C LEU A 146 -2.28 -4.62 1.05
N ASN A 147 -3.46 -5.04 1.48
CA ASN A 147 -3.77 -6.46 1.69
C ASN A 147 -3.62 -7.28 0.41
N LEU A 148 -4.11 -6.75 -0.71
CA LEU A 148 -3.98 -7.40 -2.02
C LEU A 148 -2.52 -7.48 -2.48
N TYR A 149 -1.72 -6.42 -2.28
CA TYR A 149 -0.29 -6.45 -2.58
C TYR A 149 0.41 -7.58 -1.82
N MET A 150 0.17 -7.67 -0.51
CA MET A 150 0.78 -8.70 0.33
C MET A 150 0.35 -10.10 -0.09
N HIS A 151 -0.97 -10.29 -0.28
CA HIS A 151 -1.50 -11.60 -0.65
C HIS A 151 -0.96 -12.08 -2.00
N ILE A 152 -1.02 -11.25 -3.03
CA ILE A 152 -0.58 -11.61 -4.38
C ILE A 152 0.95 -11.82 -4.41
N ALA A 153 1.73 -11.01 -3.68
CA ALA A 153 3.17 -11.19 -3.60
C ALA A 153 3.56 -12.54 -2.99
N PHE A 154 2.92 -12.94 -1.89
CA PHE A 154 3.18 -14.25 -1.28
C PHE A 154 2.61 -15.40 -2.09
N MET A 155 1.51 -15.19 -2.78
CA MET A 155 0.98 -16.16 -3.75
C MET A 155 2.01 -16.45 -4.85
N PHE A 156 2.65 -15.44 -5.42
CA PHE A 156 3.73 -15.64 -6.39
C PHE A 156 4.84 -16.54 -5.85
N GLU A 157 5.28 -16.28 -4.61
CA GLU A 157 6.34 -17.08 -4.00
C GLU A 157 5.90 -18.52 -3.78
N ARG A 158 4.67 -18.75 -3.26
CA ARG A 158 4.12 -20.10 -3.09
C ARG A 158 4.06 -20.86 -4.40
N LEU A 159 3.49 -20.25 -5.44
CA LEU A 159 3.36 -20.88 -6.75
C LEU A 159 4.70 -21.19 -7.44
N MET A 160 5.76 -20.44 -7.12
CA MET A 160 7.10 -20.73 -7.63
C MET A 160 7.80 -21.85 -6.88
N ILE A 161 7.47 -22.05 -5.60
CA ILE A 161 8.08 -23.09 -4.75
C ILE A 161 7.30 -24.40 -4.87
N ALA A 162 5.97 -24.34 -4.91
CA ALA A 162 5.11 -25.51 -5.03
C ALA A 162 5.19 -26.04 -6.48
N GLN A 163 5.91 -27.14 -6.67
CA GLN A 163 5.96 -27.82 -7.96
C GLN A 163 4.68 -28.62 -8.25
N ASP A 164 3.93 -28.98 -7.21
CA ASP A 164 2.64 -29.66 -7.29
C ASP A 164 1.56 -28.77 -6.71
N GLY A 165 0.54 -28.44 -7.52
CA GLY A 165 -0.62 -27.66 -7.08
C GLY A 165 -1.38 -28.38 -5.95
N TYR A 166 -2.13 -27.63 -5.16
CA TYR A 166 -3.04 -28.21 -4.16
C TYR A 166 -4.12 -29.02 -4.87
N GLU A 167 -4.52 -30.17 -4.25
CA GLU A 167 -5.63 -30.98 -4.76
C GLU A 167 -6.91 -30.12 -4.84
N GLU A 168 -7.58 -30.20 -5.99
CA GLU A 168 -8.81 -29.46 -6.25
C GLU A 168 -9.94 -30.05 -5.39
N GLU A 169 -10.47 -29.27 -4.44
CA GLU A 169 -11.78 -29.57 -3.85
C GLU A 169 -12.85 -29.35 -4.92
N GLN A 170 -13.51 -30.41 -5.36
CA GLN A 170 -14.65 -30.33 -6.27
C GLN A 170 -15.84 -29.70 -5.56
N ARG A 171 -16.01 -28.39 -5.68
CA ARG A 171 -17.20 -27.67 -5.23
C ARG A 171 -17.91 -26.98 -6.39
N GLU A 172 -19.22 -26.87 -6.31
CA GLU A 172 -19.94 -26.03 -7.27
C GLU A 172 -19.64 -24.57 -7.06
N LEU A 173 -19.12 -23.91 -8.10
CA LEU A 173 -18.86 -22.49 -8.13
C LEU A 173 -20.13 -21.73 -8.52
N SER A 174 -20.41 -20.63 -7.86
CA SER A 174 -21.44 -19.67 -8.29
C SER A 174 -21.05 -19.03 -9.63
N GLU A 175 -22.01 -18.47 -10.35
CA GLU A 175 -21.75 -17.77 -11.61
C GLU A 175 -20.78 -16.58 -11.44
N GLN A 176 -20.85 -15.89 -10.30
CA GLN A 176 -19.94 -14.80 -9.98
C GLN A 176 -18.49 -15.29 -9.75
N GLU A 177 -18.31 -16.44 -9.10
CA GLU A 177 -17.00 -17.06 -8.95
C GLU A 177 -16.42 -17.53 -10.29
N LYS A 178 -17.23 -18.17 -11.14
CA LYS A 178 -16.82 -18.59 -12.48
C LYS A 178 -16.34 -17.42 -13.32
N GLU A 179 -17.10 -16.32 -13.29
CA GLU A 179 -16.72 -15.10 -13.99
C GLU A 179 -15.41 -14.51 -13.44
N PHE A 180 -15.28 -14.41 -12.10
CA PHE A 180 -14.07 -13.92 -11.45
C PHE A 180 -12.85 -14.79 -11.80
N TYR A 181 -12.99 -16.11 -11.79
CA TYR A 181 -11.91 -17.04 -12.15
C TYR A 181 -11.49 -16.86 -13.61
N ARG A 182 -12.46 -16.72 -14.50
CA ARG A 182 -12.20 -16.46 -15.93
C ARG A 182 -11.40 -15.15 -16.10
N ILE A 183 -11.79 -14.09 -15.42
CA ILE A 183 -11.11 -12.80 -15.49
C ILE A 183 -9.72 -12.87 -14.85
N SER A 184 -9.59 -13.52 -13.71
CA SER A 184 -8.31 -13.69 -13.03
C SER A 184 -7.28 -14.39 -13.91
N ARG A 185 -7.67 -15.44 -14.64
CA ARG A 185 -6.78 -16.11 -15.61
C ARG A 185 -6.32 -15.16 -16.73
N ILE A 186 -7.18 -14.25 -17.20
CA ILE A 186 -6.80 -13.23 -18.19
C ILE A 186 -5.85 -12.21 -17.57
N VAL A 187 -6.13 -11.74 -16.37
CA VAL A 187 -5.33 -10.74 -15.65
C VAL A 187 -3.93 -11.26 -15.37
N PHE A 188 -3.81 -12.53 -14.97
CA PHE A 188 -2.53 -13.15 -14.61
C PHE A 188 -1.78 -13.79 -15.78
N ALA A 189 -2.35 -13.91 -16.97
CA ALA A 189 -1.78 -14.66 -18.09
C ALA A 189 -0.31 -14.28 -18.43
N GLU A 190 0.03 -12.99 -18.37
CA GLU A 190 1.40 -12.54 -18.62
C GLU A 190 2.35 -12.92 -17.48
N ALA A 191 1.89 -12.82 -16.23
CA ALA A 191 2.66 -13.19 -15.07
C ALA A 191 2.88 -14.72 -15.02
N GLU A 192 1.86 -15.52 -15.30
CA GLU A 192 1.98 -16.98 -15.40
C GLU A 192 3.04 -17.39 -16.44
N LYS A 193 3.00 -16.77 -17.62
CA LYS A 193 4.01 -17.02 -18.68
C LYS A 193 5.41 -16.58 -18.26
N LYS A 194 5.54 -15.40 -17.67
CA LYS A 194 6.82 -14.79 -17.29
C LYS A 194 7.52 -15.55 -16.18
N TYR A 195 6.77 -15.96 -15.16
CA TYR A 195 7.30 -16.63 -13.98
C TYR A 195 7.17 -18.14 -14.03
N ARG A 196 6.57 -18.71 -15.11
CA ARG A 196 6.31 -20.14 -15.25
C ARG A 196 5.52 -20.72 -14.07
N ILE A 197 4.57 -19.96 -13.57
CA ILE A 197 3.63 -20.35 -12.53
C ILE A 197 2.27 -20.61 -13.16
N ARG A 198 1.39 -21.27 -12.43
CA ARG A 198 -0.01 -21.47 -12.83
C ARG A 198 -0.89 -21.20 -11.62
N LEU A 199 -1.86 -20.29 -11.76
CA LEU A 199 -2.90 -20.12 -10.76
C LEU A 199 -3.73 -21.39 -10.65
N ASP A 200 -3.73 -21.99 -9.47
CA ASP A 200 -4.62 -23.11 -9.14
C ASP A 200 -5.97 -22.59 -8.59
N GLU A 201 -6.90 -23.49 -8.36
CA GLU A 201 -8.25 -23.13 -7.87
C GLU A 201 -8.22 -22.64 -6.42
N TYR A 202 -7.28 -23.11 -5.62
CA TYR A 202 -7.10 -22.63 -4.25
C TYR A 202 -6.75 -21.14 -4.23
N GLU A 203 -5.75 -20.72 -5.03
CA GLU A 203 -5.35 -19.32 -5.10
C GLU A 203 -6.44 -18.43 -5.73
N LEU A 204 -7.17 -18.95 -6.72
CA LEU A 204 -8.33 -18.25 -7.28
C LEU A 204 -9.44 -18.05 -6.25
N SER A 205 -9.72 -19.07 -5.43
CA SER A 205 -10.69 -18.98 -4.34
C SER A 205 -10.28 -17.94 -3.29
N MET A 206 -9.02 -17.94 -2.89
CA MET A 206 -8.48 -16.97 -1.94
C MET A 206 -8.56 -15.54 -2.49
N LEU A 207 -8.21 -15.34 -3.77
CA LEU A 207 -8.35 -14.03 -4.42
C LEU A 207 -9.83 -13.60 -4.47
N TYR A 208 -10.75 -14.50 -4.81
CA TYR A 208 -12.17 -14.18 -4.84
C TYR A 208 -12.67 -13.69 -3.48
N GLU A 209 -12.28 -14.35 -2.39
CA GLU A 209 -12.64 -13.93 -1.03
C GLU A 209 -12.21 -12.48 -0.71
N LEU A 210 -11.05 -12.06 -1.23
CA LEU A 210 -10.57 -10.69 -1.07
C LEU A 210 -11.33 -9.69 -1.95
N PHE A 211 -11.72 -10.11 -3.15
CA PHE A 211 -12.38 -9.24 -4.12
C PHE A 211 -13.91 -9.21 -4.03
N LYS A 212 -14.56 -10.25 -3.50
CA LYS A 212 -16.04 -10.40 -3.54
C LYS A 212 -16.84 -9.25 -2.92
N ARG A 213 -16.23 -8.48 -2.02
CA ARG A 213 -16.85 -7.29 -1.43
C ARG A 213 -16.66 -6.03 -2.26
N LEU A 214 -15.74 -6.07 -3.21
CA LEU A 214 -15.40 -4.95 -4.10
C LEU A 214 -16.13 -5.06 -5.44
N ILE A 215 -16.33 -6.29 -5.93
CA ILE A 215 -17.06 -6.58 -7.17
C ILE A 215 -18.56 -6.65 -6.86
N LYS A 216 -19.36 -5.86 -7.56
CA LYS A 216 -20.82 -5.83 -7.44
C LYS A 216 -21.46 -6.67 -8.53
#